data_0aa822cbdb6ab27c0633570ccfb5c9bf
#
_entry.id   0aa822cbdb6ab27c0633570ccfb5c9bf
#
_cell.length_a   1.000
_cell.length_b   1.000
_cell.length_c   1.000
_cell.angle_alpha   90.00
_cell.angle_beta   90.00
_cell.angle_gamma   90.00
#
_symmetry.space_group_name_H-M   'P 1'
#
loop_
_entity.id
_entity.type
_entity.pdbx_description
1 polymer ?
#
loop_
_entity_poly.entity_id
_entity_poly.type
_entity_poly.pdbx_seq_one_letter_code
_entity_poly.pdbx_strand_id
1 'polypeptide(L)'
;MSSPVASFFDSIIAQVSAGTELSTMVDQNQRERLLRGLFDSYYADVERPVIFDTNRSWNSHLPALMKLFPEAKIICCVRDVAWIMDSLERQFRSNTFEHTRLFNSPGERSTVYTRVEALANANRLVGFPWHALREACYSEFATRIILVEYDLVAARPKDVFKLIYEFLGEEQFEHNFDNVEYDAPAFDAQLGLDGLHRVHPKVEARARQTILPPDLFERYAKLAFWRDMPTSKVYRIVNKGGDAQQTAMPQPTQKLDG
;
A
#
# COMPACT_ATOMS: atom_id res chain seq x y z
N MET A 1 0.13 -9.75 6.51
CA MET A 1 -0.63 -8.94 7.50
C MET A 1 0.14 -7.66 7.76
N SER A 2 -0.54 -6.53 7.91
CA SER A 2 0.13 -5.29 8.28
C SER A 2 0.73 -5.42 9.68
N SER A 3 1.96 -4.88 9.87
CA SER A 3 2.55 -4.84 11.21
C SER A 3 1.84 -3.80 12.09
N PRO A 4 1.86 -3.93 13.41
CA PRO A 4 1.36 -2.91 14.31
C PRO A 4 2.31 -1.71 14.46
N VAL A 5 3.54 -1.81 13.95
CA VAL A 5 4.60 -0.81 14.14
C VAL A 5 4.17 0.57 13.67
N ALA A 6 3.53 0.67 12.50
CA ALA A 6 3.04 1.94 12.00
C ALA A 6 1.98 2.58 12.92
N SER A 7 1.12 1.78 13.56
CA SER A 7 0.11 2.27 14.50
C SER A 7 0.74 2.73 15.82
N PHE A 8 1.75 2.02 16.32
CA PHE A 8 2.51 2.44 17.49
C PHE A 8 3.31 3.69 17.20
N PHE A 9 3.94 3.77 16.02
CA PHE A 9 4.67 4.94 15.54
C PHE A 9 3.79 6.19 15.54
N ASP A 10 2.59 6.07 14.97
CA ASP A 10 1.59 7.15 14.92
C ASP A 10 1.14 7.58 16.32
N SER A 11 0.90 6.60 17.21
CA SER A 11 0.52 6.86 18.61
C SER A 11 1.63 7.58 19.40
N ILE A 12 2.89 7.19 19.22
CA ILE A 12 4.03 7.85 19.89
C ILE A 12 4.16 9.28 19.35
N ILE A 13 4.12 9.50 18.03
CA ILE A 13 4.17 10.83 17.44
C ILE A 13 3.07 11.72 18.04
N ALA A 14 1.82 11.23 18.08
CA ALA A 14 0.70 11.98 18.61
C ALA A 14 0.91 12.39 20.08
N GLN A 15 1.47 11.52 20.91
CA GLN A 15 1.70 11.78 22.34
C GLN A 15 2.85 12.76 22.59
N VAL A 16 3.91 12.73 21.78
CA VAL A 16 5.10 13.57 21.99
C VAL A 16 5.12 14.82 21.08
N SER A 17 4.03 15.06 20.32
CA SER A 17 3.90 16.24 19.44
C SER A 17 3.63 17.52 20.22
N ALA A 18 3.99 18.65 19.63
CA ALA A 18 3.75 19.97 20.21
C ALA A 18 2.27 20.16 20.62
N GLY A 19 2.04 20.76 21.79
CA GLY A 19 0.72 20.95 22.35
C GLY A 19 0.24 19.84 23.31
N THR A 20 1.02 18.76 23.46
CA THR A 20 0.80 17.75 24.52
C THR A 20 1.66 18.04 25.75
N GLU A 21 1.23 17.57 26.92
CA GLU A 21 2.04 17.68 28.15
C GLU A 21 3.39 16.98 28.00
N LEU A 22 3.39 15.78 27.42
CA LEU A 22 4.61 14.99 27.20
C LEU A 22 5.61 15.68 26.27
N SER A 23 5.14 16.55 25.37
CA SER A 23 6.05 17.29 24.48
C SER A 23 7.01 18.23 25.19
N THR A 24 6.69 18.62 26.42
CA THR A 24 7.56 19.45 27.26
C THR A 24 8.68 18.66 27.94
N MET A 25 8.54 17.35 28.03
CA MET A 25 9.44 16.42 28.71
C MET A 25 10.37 15.66 27.75
N VAL A 26 10.13 15.75 26.45
CA VAL A 26 10.84 14.99 25.42
C VAL A 26 11.42 15.93 24.37
N ASP A 27 12.74 16.01 24.29
CA ASP A 27 13.44 16.76 23.25
C ASP A 27 13.43 16.03 21.89
N GLN A 28 13.90 16.70 20.85
CA GLN A 28 13.91 16.14 19.48
C GLN A 28 14.76 14.86 19.37
N ASN A 29 15.92 14.81 20.03
CA ASN A 29 16.78 13.63 20.00
C ASN A 29 16.14 12.44 20.74
N GLN A 30 15.44 12.73 21.83
CA GLN A 30 14.70 11.70 22.58
C GLN A 30 13.53 11.14 21.72
N ARG A 31 12.81 12.01 21.00
CA ARG A 31 11.75 11.56 20.05
C ARG A 31 12.30 10.61 19.00
N GLU A 32 13.41 10.98 18.37
CA GLU A 32 14.04 10.13 17.35
C GLU A 32 14.51 8.79 17.94
N ARG A 33 15.10 8.79 19.14
CA ARG A 33 15.49 7.54 19.81
C ARG A 33 14.29 6.67 20.19
N LEU A 34 13.20 7.26 20.68
CA LEU A 34 11.98 6.53 21.01
C LEU A 34 11.37 5.87 19.78
N LEU A 35 11.27 6.63 18.68
CA LEU A 35 10.71 6.12 17.43
C LEU A 35 11.61 5.05 16.81
N ARG A 36 12.93 5.24 16.80
CA ARG A 36 13.87 4.21 16.33
C ARG A 36 13.85 2.97 17.21
N GLY A 37 13.85 3.16 18.53
CA GLY A 37 13.80 2.07 19.50
C GLY A 37 12.54 1.22 19.40
N LEU A 38 11.42 1.77 18.92
CA LEU A 38 10.23 0.98 18.58
C LEU A 38 10.54 -0.08 17.52
N PHE A 39 11.23 0.29 16.43
CA PHE A 39 11.62 -0.66 15.39
C PHE A 39 12.65 -1.66 15.91
N ASP A 40 13.68 -1.17 16.57
CA ASP A 40 14.76 -2.01 17.10
C ASP A 40 14.22 -3.06 18.09
N SER A 41 13.28 -2.66 18.97
CA SER A 41 12.64 -3.55 19.92
C SER A 41 11.65 -4.53 19.26
N TYR A 42 10.83 -4.05 18.33
CA TYR A 42 9.81 -4.89 17.69
C TYR A 42 10.44 -5.98 16.79
N TYR A 43 11.54 -5.65 16.14
CA TYR A 43 12.25 -6.56 15.24
C TYR A 43 13.50 -7.19 15.86
N ALA A 44 13.69 -7.11 17.19
CA ALA A 44 14.89 -7.59 17.87
C ALA A 44 15.22 -9.07 17.61
N ASP A 45 14.17 -9.89 17.46
CA ASP A 45 14.33 -11.34 17.23
C ASP A 45 14.46 -11.70 15.73
N VAL A 46 14.51 -10.73 14.83
CA VAL A 46 14.62 -10.95 13.39
C VAL A 46 16.10 -10.94 13.00
N GLU A 47 16.67 -12.11 12.73
CA GLU A 47 18.06 -12.27 12.33
C GLU A 47 18.34 -11.99 10.84
N ARG A 48 17.33 -11.52 10.09
CA ARG A 48 17.47 -11.22 8.66
C ARG A 48 18.03 -9.82 8.43
N PRO A 49 18.95 -9.65 7.44
CA PRO A 49 19.54 -8.33 7.16
C PRO A 49 18.53 -7.34 6.56
N VAL A 50 17.44 -7.83 5.96
CA VAL A 50 16.38 -7.03 5.35
C VAL A 50 15.05 -7.34 5.99
N ILE A 51 14.32 -6.30 6.38
CA ILE A 51 12.99 -6.39 7.00
C ILE A 51 11.99 -5.69 6.09
N PHE A 52 10.93 -6.42 5.70
CA PHE A 52 9.79 -5.86 4.99
C PHE A 52 8.64 -5.59 5.97
N ASP A 53 8.49 -4.32 6.36
CA ASP A 53 7.31 -3.89 7.12
C ASP A 53 6.18 -3.49 6.19
N THR A 54 4.99 -4.04 6.40
CA THR A 54 3.84 -3.79 5.52
C THR A 54 2.78 -2.98 6.24
N ASN A 55 2.62 -1.73 5.84
CA ASN A 55 1.50 -0.89 6.26
C ASN A 55 1.25 0.22 5.24
N ARG A 56 -0.05 0.45 4.94
CA ARG A 56 -0.46 1.50 3.98
C ARG A 56 -0.23 2.92 4.48
N SER A 57 -0.03 3.13 5.79
CA SER A 57 0.19 4.46 6.37
C SER A 57 1.62 4.95 6.23
N TRP A 58 2.59 4.11 5.84
CA TRP A 58 3.98 4.54 5.70
C TRP A 58 4.18 5.70 4.72
N ASN A 59 3.34 5.80 3.68
CA ASN A 59 3.39 6.92 2.74
C ASN A 59 3.07 8.28 3.40
N SER A 60 2.22 8.32 4.42
CA SER A 60 1.91 9.54 5.18
C SER A 60 2.98 9.90 6.22
N HIS A 61 3.82 8.94 6.60
CA HIS A 61 4.92 9.14 7.55
C HIS A 61 6.30 9.23 6.87
N LEU A 62 6.32 9.37 5.56
CA LEU A 62 7.54 9.32 4.76
C LEU A 62 8.65 10.27 5.23
N PRO A 63 8.40 11.57 5.56
CA PRO A 63 9.44 12.45 6.07
C PRO A 63 10.07 11.95 7.37
N ALA A 64 9.25 11.49 8.32
CA ALA A 64 9.75 10.96 9.59
C ALA A 64 10.50 9.64 9.40
N LEU A 65 9.98 8.75 8.54
CA LEU A 65 10.61 7.48 8.21
C LEU A 65 12.00 7.70 7.57
N MET A 66 12.11 8.60 6.60
CA MET A 66 13.38 8.91 5.93
C MET A 66 14.38 9.60 6.86
N LYS A 67 13.91 10.35 7.86
CA LYS A 67 14.79 10.91 8.89
C LYS A 67 15.38 9.83 9.80
N LEU A 68 14.60 8.83 10.17
CA LEU A 68 15.06 7.71 11.01
C LEU A 68 15.87 6.69 10.20
N PHE A 69 15.47 6.41 8.98
CA PHE A 69 16.03 5.38 8.09
C PHE A 69 16.26 5.96 6.68
N PRO A 70 17.34 6.73 6.47
CA PRO A 70 17.58 7.42 5.18
C PRO A 70 17.70 6.48 3.98
N GLU A 71 18.10 5.22 4.21
CA GLU A 71 18.26 4.22 3.17
C GLU A 71 17.00 3.36 2.93
N ALA A 72 15.94 3.58 3.73
CA ALA A 72 14.69 2.85 3.54
C ALA A 72 14.11 3.08 2.14
N LYS A 73 13.51 2.04 1.58
CA LYS A 73 12.84 2.04 0.27
C LYS A 73 11.40 1.62 0.45
N ILE A 74 10.51 2.19 -0.35
CA ILE A 74 9.07 1.95 -0.26
C ILE A 74 8.59 1.25 -1.52
N ILE A 75 7.99 0.08 -1.37
CA ILE A 75 7.31 -0.64 -2.44
C ILE A 75 5.80 -0.38 -2.28
N CYS A 76 5.21 0.34 -3.24
CA CYS A 76 3.79 0.62 -3.24
C CYS A 76 3.08 -0.25 -4.28
N CYS A 77 2.35 -1.26 -3.81
CA CYS A 77 1.47 -2.04 -4.67
C CYS A 77 0.24 -1.21 -5.02
N VAL A 78 0.05 -0.91 -6.29
CA VAL A 78 -1.09 -0.16 -6.81
C VAL A 78 -1.97 -1.04 -7.69
N ARG A 79 -3.26 -0.73 -7.69
CA ARG A 79 -4.24 -1.38 -8.53
C ARG A 79 -5.29 -0.37 -8.96
N ASP A 80 -5.87 -0.57 -10.14
CA ASP A 80 -7.01 0.22 -10.59
C ASP A 80 -8.07 0.32 -9.49
N VAL A 81 -8.43 1.56 -9.13
CA VAL A 81 -9.30 1.83 -7.97
C VAL A 81 -10.69 1.23 -8.16
N ALA A 82 -11.19 1.16 -9.40
CA ALA A 82 -12.47 0.52 -9.70
C ALA A 82 -12.44 -0.98 -9.33
N TRP A 83 -11.33 -1.68 -9.57
CA TRP A 83 -11.18 -3.08 -9.19
C TRP A 83 -10.99 -3.28 -7.67
N ILE A 84 -10.43 -2.30 -6.97
CA ILE A 84 -10.38 -2.32 -5.50
C ILE A 84 -11.80 -2.18 -4.95
N MET A 85 -12.58 -1.22 -5.45
CA MET A 85 -13.98 -1.02 -5.06
C MET A 85 -14.86 -2.23 -5.38
N ASP A 86 -14.70 -2.84 -6.58
CA ASP A 86 -15.39 -4.09 -6.95
C ASP A 86 -15.08 -5.23 -5.97
N SER A 87 -13.81 -5.37 -5.57
CA SER A 87 -13.41 -6.40 -4.61
C SER A 87 -14.04 -6.21 -3.23
N LEU A 88 -14.04 -4.97 -2.72
CA LEU A 88 -14.66 -4.64 -1.44
C LEU A 88 -16.18 -4.79 -1.48
N GLU A 89 -16.83 -4.42 -2.59
CA GLU A 89 -18.27 -4.64 -2.77
C GLU A 89 -18.63 -6.12 -2.82
N ARG A 90 -17.83 -6.97 -3.47
CA ARG A 90 -18.00 -8.43 -3.43
C ARG A 90 -17.92 -8.97 -2.02
N GLN A 91 -16.90 -8.53 -1.28
CA GLN A 91 -16.70 -8.94 0.10
C GLN A 91 -17.87 -8.51 1.00
N PHE A 92 -18.38 -7.29 0.81
CA PHE A 92 -19.58 -6.84 1.50
C PHE A 92 -20.80 -7.72 1.18
N ARG A 93 -21.01 -8.05 -0.10
CA ARG A 93 -22.15 -8.89 -0.52
C ARG A 93 -22.06 -10.33 -0.04
N SER A 94 -20.85 -10.88 0.10
CA SER A 94 -20.66 -12.22 0.65
C SER A 94 -20.96 -12.33 2.15
N ASN A 95 -20.90 -11.20 2.88
CA ASN A 95 -21.13 -11.12 4.32
C ASN A 95 -22.35 -10.22 4.64
N THR A 96 -23.45 -10.39 3.93
CA THR A 96 -24.61 -9.47 3.94
C THR A 96 -25.27 -9.29 5.31
N PHE A 97 -25.20 -10.30 6.16
CA PHE A 97 -25.81 -10.29 7.50
C PHE A 97 -24.85 -9.81 8.60
N GLU A 98 -23.60 -9.55 8.30
CA GLU A 98 -22.61 -9.13 9.28
C GLU A 98 -22.40 -7.61 9.28
N HIS A 99 -22.16 -7.06 10.44
CA HIS A 99 -21.76 -5.66 10.60
C HIS A 99 -20.26 -5.54 10.38
N THR A 100 -19.88 -5.25 9.12
CA THR A 100 -18.48 -4.93 8.82
C THR A 100 -18.09 -3.55 9.35
N ARG A 101 -16.86 -3.44 9.89
CA ARG A 101 -16.27 -2.18 10.35
C ARG A 101 -15.82 -1.25 9.22
N LEU A 102 -16.05 -1.64 7.97
CA LEU A 102 -15.75 -0.78 6.80
C LEU A 102 -16.62 0.48 6.75
N PHE A 103 -17.79 0.45 7.38
CA PHE A 103 -18.78 1.53 7.33
C PHE A 103 -19.17 2.01 8.72
N ASN A 104 -19.25 3.33 8.91
CA ASN A 104 -19.52 3.94 10.21
C ASN A 104 -21.01 4.10 10.51
N SER A 105 -21.87 4.04 9.49
CA SER A 105 -23.30 4.29 9.64
C SER A 105 -24.17 3.39 8.75
N PRO A 106 -25.46 3.23 9.07
CA PRO A 106 -26.40 2.54 8.19
C PRO A 106 -26.53 3.23 6.80
N GLY A 107 -26.45 4.56 6.74
CA GLY A 107 -26.50 5.30 5.50
C GLY A 107 -25.36 4.97 4.55
N GLU A 108 -24.14 4.83 5.08
CA GLU A 108 -22.98 4.40 4.28
C GLU A 108 -23.16 2.98 3.69
N ARG A 109 -23.91 2.10 4.37
CA ARG A 109 -24.14 0.71 3.94
C ARG A 109 -25.32 0.54 2.98
N SER A 110 -26.19 1.56 2.82
CA SER A 110 -27.49 1.41 2.19
C SER A 110 -27.45 1.00 0.72
N THR A 111 -26.56 1.57 -0.06
CA THR A 111 -26.46 1.33 -1.50
C THR A 111 -25.01 1.12 -1.93
N VAL A 112 -24.79 0.54 -3.09
CA VAL A 112 -23.43 0.44 -3.66
C VAL A 112 -22.80 1.82 -3.85
N TYR A 113 -23.58 2.84 -4.18
CA TYR A 113 -23.12 4.23 -4.34
C TYR A 113 -22.61 4.80 -3.02
N THR A 114 -23.40 4.71 -1.95
CA THR A 114 -22.98 5.23 -0.63
C THR A 114 -21.82 4.48 -0.04
N ARG A 115 -21.73 3.15 -0.28
CA ARG A 115 -20.59 2.35 0.16
C ARG A 115 -19.30 2.74 -0.54
N VAL A 116 -19.33 2.86 -1.85
CA VAL A 116 -18.15 3.23 -2.64
C VAL A 116 -17.70 4.65 -2.32
N GLU A 117 -18.62 5.61 -2.17
CA GLU A 117 -18.29 6.97 -1.73
C GLU A 117 -17.70 7.02 -0.33
N ALA A 118 -18.26 6.27 0.60
CA ALA A 118 -17.71 6.19 1.96
C ALA A 118 -16.27 5.67 1.95
N LEU A 119 -15.97 4.61 1.19
CA LEU A 119 -14.63 4.06 1.06
C LEU A 119 -13.63 5.02 0.38
N ALA A 120 -14.11 5.84 -0.55
CA ALA A 120 -13.29 6.80 -1.31
C ALA A 120 -12.98 8.10 -0.57
N ASN A 121 -13.65 8.40 0.54
CA ASN A 121 -13.38 9.59 1.34
C ASN A 121 -11.90 9.64 1.78
N ALA A 122 -11.33 10.85 1.87
CA ALA A 122 -9.91 11.10 2.10
C ALA A 122 -9.34 10.49 3.40
N ASN A 123 -10.19 10.24 4.41
CA ASN A 123 -9.80 9.63 5.69
C ASN A 123 -10.25 8.15 5.81
N ARG A 124 -10.64 7.51 4.70
CA ARG A 124 -11.19 6.16 4.70
C ARG A 124 -10.26 5.16 3.99
N LEU A 125 -10.71 3.90 3.97
CA LEU A 125 -9.92 2.73 3.58
C LEU A 125 -9.22 2.86 2.23
N VAL A 126 -9.87 3.45 1.23
CA VAL A 126 -9.31 3.61 -0.13
C VAL A 126 -8.80 5.03 -0.35
N GLY A 127 -9.56 6.04 0.09
CA GLY A 127 -9.19 7.43 -0.15
C GLY A 127 -7.92 7.86 0.59
N PHE A 128 -7.75 7.49 1.87
CA PHE A 128 -6.57 7.87 2.63
C PHE A 128 -5.26 7.39 1.97
N PRO A 129 -5.06 6.08 1.69
CA PRO A 129 -3.83 5.63 1.06
C PRO A 129 -3.65 6.16 -0.37
N TRP A 130 -4.72 6.45 -1.10
CA TRP A 130 -4.64 7.06 -2.42
C TRP A 130 -4.07 8.48 -2.36
N HIS A 131 -4.55 9.31 -1.43
CA HIS A 131 -4.05 10.68 -1.24
C HIS A 131 -2.62 10.69 -0.71
N ALA A 132 -2.32 9.86 0.31
CA ALA A 132 -0.98 9.75 0.87
C ALA A 132 0.05 9.30 -0.17
N LEU A 133 -0.31 8.31 -1.00
CA LEU A 133 0.55 7.85 -2.09
C LEU A 133 0.79 8.95 -3.11
N ARG A 134 -0.26 9.68 -3.51
CA ARG A 134 -0.14 10.76 -4.49
C ARG A 134 0.77 11.88 -3.99
N GLU A 135 0.64 12.28 -2.73
CA GLU A 135 1.54 13.24 -2.08
C GLU A 135 2.99 12.72 -2.06
N ALA A 136 3.19 11.48 -1.58
CA ALA A 136 4.51 10.85 -1.52
C ALA A 136 5.22 10.81 -2.89
N CYS A 137 4.49 10.53 -3.95
CA CYS A 137 5.02 10.47 -5.32
C CYS A 137 5.56 11.82 -5.85
N TYR A 138 5.15 12.94 -5.28
CA TYR A 138 5.63 14.28 -5.64
C TYR A 138 6.52 14.91 -4.56
N SER A 139 6.85 14.15 -3.51
CA SER A 139 7.75 14.60 -2.44
C SER A 139 9.22 14.56 -2.87
N GLU A 140 10.08 15.17 -2.06
CA GLU A 140 11.53 15.07 -2.19
C GLU A 140 12.06 13.63 -2.07
N PHE A 141 11.29 12.72 -1.47
CA PHE A 141 11.61 11.30 -1.27
C PHE A 141 11.12 10.40 -2.41
N ALA A 142 10.60 10.94 -3.50
CA ALA A 142 10.02 10.19 -4.61
C ALA A 142 10.98 9.12 -5.19
N THR A 143 12.30 9.37 -5.18
CA THR A 143 13.32 8.40 -5.62
C THR A 143 13.46 7.18 -4.71
N ARG A 144 12.91 7.22 -3.51
CA ARG A 144 12.87 6.10 -2.56
C ARG A 144 11.62 5.21 -2.74
N ILE A 145 10.78 5.50 -3.72
CA ILE A 145 9.50 4.83 -3.96
C ILE A 145 9.51 4.11 -5.29
N ILE A 146 9.02 2.88 -5.29
CA ILE A 146 8.66 2.14 -6.50
C ILE A 146 7.17 1.80 -6.49
N LEU A 147 6.45 2.16 -7.56
CA LEU A 147 5.07 1.78 -7.79
C LEU A 147 5.02 0.48 -8.59
N VAL A 148 4.29 -0.50 -8.09
CA VAL A 148 4.17 -1.82 -8.73
C VAL A 148 2.70 -2.11 -8.97
N GLU A 149 2.29 -2.19 -10.23
CA GLU A 149 0.89 -2.46 -10.58
C GLU A 149 0.57 -3.93 -10.43
N TYR A 150 -0.49 -4.23 -9.66
CA TYR A 150 -0.94 -5.58 -9.33
C TYR A 150 -1.13 -6.47 -10.57
N ASP A 151 -1.72 -5.92 -11.63
CA ASP A 151 -2.01 -6.69 -12.84
C ASP A 151 -0.74 -7.16 -13.55
N LEU A 152 0.37 -6.41 -13.44
CA LEU A 152 1.68 -6.83 -13.94
C LEU A 152 2.31 -7.91 -13.06
N VAL A 153 2.17 -7.80 -11.73
CA VAL A 153 2.61 -8.87 -10.82
C VAL A 153 1.88 -10.17 -11.14
N ALA A 154 0.56 -10.10 -11.36
CA ALA A 154 -0.24 -11.27 -11.68
C ALA A 154 0.09 -11.89 -13.05
N ALA A 155 0.45 -11.06 -14.04
CA ALA A 155 0.74 -11.51 -15.41
C ALA A 155 2.18 -11.99 -15.59
N ARG A 156 3.14 -11.35 -14.94
CA ARG A 156 4.59 -11.58 -15.11
C ARG A 156 5.35 -11.45 -13.80
N PRO A 157 5.06 -12.31 -12.81
CA PRO A 157 5.62 -12.16 -11.46
C PRO A 157 7.14 -12.19 -11.44
N LYS A 158 7.79 -13.09 -12.20
CA LYS A 158 9.25 -13.22 -12.22
C LYS A 158 9.94 -11.94 -12.70
N ASP A 159 9.44 -11.33 -13.78
CA ASP A 159 10.02 -10.10 -14.34
C ASP A 159 9.83 -8.92 -13.39
N VAL A 160 8.64 -8.80 -12.79
CA VAL A 160 8.33 -7.73 -11.85
C VAL A 160 9.19 -7.82 -10.59
N PHE A 161 9.33 -9.02 -10.01
CA PHE A 161 10.15 -9.22 -8.81
C PHE A 161 11.64 -8.96 -9.09
N LYS A 162 12.15 -9.33 -10.27
CA LYS A 162 13.51 -8.97 -10.68
C LYS A 162 13.73 -7.44 -10.59
N LEU A 163 12.83 -6.65 -11.17
CA LEU A 163 12.92 -5.17 -11.12
C LEU A 163 12.76 -4.61 -9.69
N ILE A 164 11.95 -5.25 -8.86
CA ILE A 164 11.84 -4.88 -7.43
C ILE A 164 13.18 -5.10 -6.73
N TYR A 165 13.84 -6.25 -6.90
CA TYR A 165 15.14 -6.53 -6.29
C TYR A 165 16.23 -5.59 -6.82
N GLU A 166 16.23 -5.29 -8.11
CA GLU A 166 17.13 -4.26 -8.69
C GLU A 166 16.92 -2.89 -8.03
N PHE A 167 15.66 -2.46 -7.82
CA PHE A 167 15.37 -1.22 -7.10
C PHE A 167 15.84 -1.29 -5.64
N LEU A 168 15.64 -2.41 -4.95
CA LEU A 168 16.08 -2.59 -3.57
C LEU A 168 17.60 -2.62 -3.45
N GLY A 169 18.32 -3.04 -4.50
CA GLY A 169 19.76 -3.29 -4.44
C GLY A 169 20.11 -4.58 -3.69
N GLU A 170 19.18 -5.53 -3.67
CA GLU A 170 19.28 -6.82 -2.99
C GLU A 170 19.43 -7.95 -4.00
N GLU A 171 20.01 -9.05 -3.56
CA GLU A 171 20.07 -10.27 -4.36
C GLU A 171 18.69 -10.85 -4.59
N GLN A 172 18.43 -11.33 -5.80
CA GLN A 172 17.14 -11.88 -6.17
C GLN A 172 16.89 -13.19 -5.42
N PHE A 173 15.81 -13.24 -4.63
CA PHE A 173 15.31 -14.47 -4.05
C PHE A 173 14.43 -15.23 -5.05
N GLU A 174 14.58 -16.55 -5.12
CA GLU A 174 13.75 -17.40 -5.96
C GLU A 174 12.39 -17.66 -5.30
N HIS A 175 11.34 -17.00 -5.82
CA HIS A 175 9.98 -17.16 -5.33
C HIS A 175 9.24 -18.28 -6.04
N ASN A 176 8.44 -19.05 -5.28
CA ASN A 176 7.49 -20.00 -5.84
C ASN A 176 6.13 -19.31 -6.05
N PHE A 177 5.84 -18.87 -7.26
CA PHE A 177 4.59 -18.20 -7.62
C PHE A 177 3.42 -19.17 -7.89
N ASP A 178 3.66 -20.46 -7.94
CA ASP A 178 2.64 -21.49 -8.10
C ASP A 178 2.14 -22.06 -6.78
N ASN A 179 2.80 -21.75 -5.66
CA ASN A 179 2.40 -22.17 -4.32
C ASN A 179 2.64 -21.05 -3.30
N VAL A 180 1.72 -20.07 -3.26
CA VAL A 180 1.73 -18.99 -2.27
C VAL A 180 0.69 -19.30 -1.21
N GLU A 181 1.13 -19.35 0.04
CA GLU A 181 0.25 -19.63 1.19
C GLU A 181 0.25 -18.44 2.14
N TYR A 182 -0.91 -17.84 2.34
CA TYR A 182 -1.14 -16.85 3.36
C TYR A 182 -2.63 -16.76 3.71
N ASP A 183 -2.94 -16.72 5.00
CA ASP A 183 -4.29 -16.50 5.53
C ASP A 183 -4.20 -15.76 6.87
N ALA A 184 -5.19 -14.98 7.23
CA ALA A 184 -5.26 -14.23 8.48
C ALA A 184 -6.67 -14.31 9.12
N PRO A 185 -7.19 -15.51 9.42
CA PRO A 185 -8.58 -15.70 9.79
C PRO A 185 -8.99 -14.95 11.07
N ALA A 186 -8.11 -14.88 12.07
CA ALA A 186 -8.42 -14.16 13.32
C ALA A 186 -8.53 -12.65 13.11
N PHE A 187 -7.73 -12.08 12.19
CA PHE A 187 -7.78 -10.67 11.84
C PHE A 187 -9.02 -10.36 10.99
N ASP A 188 -9.35 -11.23 10.04
CA ASP A 188 -10.52 -11.09 9.17
C ASP A 188 -11.83 -11.16 9.97
N ALA A 189 -11.91 -12.07 10.94
CA ALA A 189 -13.05 -12.19 11.85
C ALA A 189 -13.27 -10.92 12.68
N GLN A 190 -12.20 -10.25 13.14
CA GLN A 190 -12.32 -8.96 13.86
C GLN A 190 -12.84 -7.82 12.99
N LEU A 191 -12.63 -7.89 11.66
CA LEU A 191 -13.17 -6.94 10.71
C LEU A 191 -14.59 -7.25 10.27
N GLY A 192 -15.11 -8.46 10.57
CA GLY A 192 -16.36 -8.98 10.02
C GLY A 192 -16.27 -9.22 8.52
N LEU A 193 -15.13 -9.70 8.02
CA LEU A 193 -14.82 -9.87 6.60
C LEU A 193 -14.00 -11.16 6.38
N ASP A 194 -14.62 -12.31 6.63
CA ASP A 194 -13.96 -13.61 6.51
C ASP A 194 -13.31 -13.82 5.14
N GLY A 195 -12.05 -14.24 5.15
CA GLY A 195 -11.27 -14.53 3.96
C GLY A 195 -10.77 -13.30 3.18
N LEU A 196 -10.86 -12.09 3.76
CA LEU A 196 -10.35 -10.87 3.12
C LEU A 196 -8.86 -10.96 2.79
N HIS A 197 -8.06 -11.55 3.67
CA HIS A 197 -6.60 -11.67 3.53
C HIS A 197 -6.14 -13.05 3.02
N ARG A 198 -7.07 -13.94 2.67
CA ARG A 198 -6.70 -15.21 2.05
C ARG A 198 -6.17 -14.97 0.65
N VAL A 199 -4.93 -15.37 0.38
CA VAL A 199 -4.36 -15.33 -0.96
C VAL A 199 -4.67 -16.60 -1.76
N HIS A 200 -4.76 -16.45 -3.07
CA HIS A 200 -4.84 -17.61 -3.95
C HIS A 200 -3.48 -18.30 -4.04
N PRO A 201 -3.43 -19.65 -4.08
CA PRO A 201 -2.18 -20.38 -4.12
C PRO A 201 -1.29 -20.02 -5.31
N LYS A 202 -1.89 -19.67 -6.44
CA LYS A 202 -1.16 -19.32 -7.66
C LYS A 202 -1.27 -17.85 -7.98
N VAL A 203 -0.13 -17.23 -8.29
CA VAL A 203 -0.05 -15.86 -8.81
C VAL A 203 -0.35 -15.90 -10.31
N GLU A 204 -1.53 -15.47 -10.72
CA GLU A 204 -1.96 -15.47 -12.11
C GLU A 204 -2.95 -14.34 -12.41
N ALA A 205 -2.93 -13.86 -13.64
CA ALA A 205 -3.94 -12.93 -14.12
C ALA A 205 -5.28 -13.67 -14.33
N ARG A 206 -6.37 -13.12 -13.80
CA ARG A 206 -7.72 -13.68 -13.93
C ARG A 206 -8.65 -12.70 -14.60
N ALA A 207 -9.35 -13.14 -15.63
CA ALA A 207 -10.44 -12.38 -16.20
C ALA A 207 -11.57 -12.20 -15.17
N ARG A 208 -12.03 -10.96 -15.02
CA ARG A 208 -13.09 -10.60 -14.06
C ARG A 208 -14.15 -9.74 -14.74
N GLN A 209 -15.40 -9.97 -14.38
CA GLN A 209 -16.49 -9.06 -14.68
C GLN A 209 -16.80 -8.24 -13.43
N THR A 210 -16.97 -6.93 -13.60
CA THR A 210 -17.34 -6.06 -12.48
C THR A 210 -18.78 -6.28 -12.03
N ILE A 211 -19.04 -6.12 -10.74
CA ILE A 211 -20.39 -6.05 -10.15
C ILE A 211 -20.79 -4.62 -9.83
N LEU A 212 -19.89 -3.65 -10.06
CA LEU A 212 -20.23 -2.25 -9.90
C LEU A 212 -21.09 -1.75 -11.06
N PRO A 213 -22.00 -0.80 -10.82
CA PRO A 213 -22.64 -0.03 -11.88
C PRO A 213 -21.62 0.59 -12.83
N PRO A 214 -21.89 0.65 -14.15
CA PRO A 214 -20.93 1.13 -15.15
C PRO A 214 -20.39 2.54 -14.86
N ASP A 215 -21.23 3.45 -14.42
CA ASP A 215 -20.88 4.83 -14.07
C ASP A 215 -19.90 4.91 -12.89
N LEU A 216 -20.09 4.08 -11.86
CA LEU A 216 -19.14 3.98 -10.76
C LEU A 216 -17.81 3.39 -11.23
N PHE A 217 -17.86 2.31 -12.01
CA PHE A 217 -16.64 1.68 -12.50
C PHE A 217 -15.82 2.66 -13.33
N GLU A 218 -16.42 3.35 -14.29
CA GLU A 218 -15.75 4.34 -15.13
C GLU A 218 -15.18 5.51 -14.32
N ARG A 219 -15.94 6.00 -13.32
CA ARG A 219 -15.49 7.08 -12.43
C ARG A 219 -14.21 6.72 -11.69
N TYR A 220 -14.14 5.54 -11.09
CA TYR A 220 -13.01 5.12 -10.27
C TYR A 220 -11.84 4.55 -11.08
N ALA A 221 -12.06 4.04 -12.29
CA ALA A 221 -10.99 3.65 -13.20
C ALA A 221 -10.09 4.84 -13.62
N LYS A 222 -10.64 6.06 -13.64
CA LYS A 222 -9.90 7.29 -13.96
C LYS A 222 -8.94 7.74 -12.85
N LEU A 223 -8.97 7.10 -11.68
CA LEU A 223 -8.14 7.49 -10.53
C LEU A 223 -6.74 6.86 -10.52
N ALA A 224 -6.35 6.13 -11.55
CA ALA A 224 -5.02 5.50 -11.69
C ALA A 224 -3.93 6.51 -12.10
N PHE A 225 -3.72 7.55 -11.27
CA PHE A 225 -2.79 8.66 -11.52
C PHE A 225 -1.35 8.20 -11.76
N TRP A 226 -0.95 7.07 -11.20
CA TRP A 226 0.40 6.50 -11.35
C TRP A 226 0.77 6.09 -12.77
N ARG A 227 -0.21 5.97 -13.67
CA ARG A 227 0.03 5.68 -15.09
C ARG A 227 0.53 6.89 -15.86
N ASP A 228 0.17 8.11 -15.41
CA ASP A 228 0.59 9.37 -16.02
C ASP A 228 1.11 10.37 -14.97
N MET A 229 2.41 10.40 -14.79
CA MET A 229 3.10 11.24 -13.79
C MET A 229 4.38 11.84 -14.41
N PRO A 230 4.27 12.79 -15.33
CA PRO A 230 5.41 13.25 -16.14
C PRO A 230 6.52 13.93 -15.33
N THR A 231 6.20 14.52 -14.18
CA THR A 231 7.17 15.27 -13.35
C THR A 231 7.64 14.54 -12.11
N SER A 232 7.07 13.37 -11.82
CA SER A 232 7.45 12.58 -10.65
C SER A 232 8.72 11.77 -10.91
N LYS A 233 9.57 11.65 -9.87
CA LYS A 233 10.82 10.88 -9.88
C LYS A 233 10.66 9.46 -9.34
N VAL A 234 9.45 8.99 -9.08
CA VAL A 234 9.21 7.62 -8.61
C VAL A 234 9.56 6.59 -9.68
N TYR A 235 10.06 5.44 -9.24
CA TYR A 235 10.19 4.29 -10.12
C TYR A 235 8.82 3.66 -10.37
N ARG A 236 8.55 3.16 -11.57
CA ARG A 236 7.23 2.64 -11.93
C ARG A 236 7.31 1.36 -12.74
N ILE A 237 6.63 0.32 -12.25
CA ILE A 237 6.33 -0.90 -12.97
C ILE A 237 4.80 -0.90 -13.17
N VAL A 238 4.34 -0.16 -14.18
CA VAL A 238 2.92 0.09 -14.44
C VAL A 238 2.58 -0.05 -15.92
N ASN A 239 1.34 -0.40 -16.22
CA ASN A 239 0.84 -0.37 -17.59
C ASN A 239 0.76 1.08 -18.09
N LYS A 240 1.38 1.38 -19.21
CA LYS A 240 1.18 2.67 -19.88
C LYS A 240 -0.21 2.64 -20.50
N GLY A 241 -1.09 3.55 -20.04
CA GLY A 241 -2.45 3.65 -20.59
C GLY A 241 -2.39 3.89 -22.10
N GLY A 242 -2.97 2.97 -22.88
CA GLY A 242 -3.10 3.12 -24.32
C GLY A 242 -2.86 1.87 -25.16
N ASP A 243 -2.06 0.90 -24.71
CA ASP A 243 -1.82 -0.33 -25.48
C ASP A 243 -1.80 -1.56 -24.57
N ALA A 244 -2.72 -2.45 -24.79
CA ALA A 244 -2.77 -3.77 -24.14
C ALA A 244 -1.64 -4.70 -24.60
N GLN A 245 -0.62 -4.19 -25.31
CA GLN A 245 0.51 -4.97 -25.84
C GLN A 245 1.74 -4.10 -26.04
N GLN A 246 2.44 -3.72 -24.98
CA GLN A 246 3.90 -3.59 -24.97
C GLN A 246 4.35 -2.92 -23.67
N THR A 247 4.81 -3.71 -22.75
CA THR A 247 5.46 -3.21 -21.53
C THR A 247 6.88 -2.81 -21.90
N ALA A 248 7.12 -1.52 -22.11
CA ALA A 248 8.47 -1.00 -22.17
C ALA A 248 9.03 -0.98 -20.75
N MET A 249 10.12 -1.73 -20.53
CA MET A 249 10.91 -1.66 -19.31
C MET A 249 11.44 -0.24 -19.10
N PRO A 250 11.42 0.30 -17.87
CA PRO A 250 12.14 1.55 -17.60
C PRO A 250 13.62 1.32 -17.87
N GLN A 251 14.22 2.14 -18.71
CA GLN A 251 15.67 2.13 -18.90
C GLN A 251 16.33 2.64 -17.62
N PRO A 252 17.38 1.99 -17.12
CA PRO A 252 18.15 2.50 -16.01
C PRO A 252 18.74 3.85 -16.41
N THR A 253 18.48 4.87 -15.61
CA THR A 253 19.16 6.16 -15.74
C THR A 253 20.65 5.91 -15.62
N GLN A 254 21.39 6.19 -16.71
CA GLN A 254 22.85 6.18 -16.70
C GLN A 254 23.35 7.01 -15.51
N LYS A 255 24.17 6.39 -14.68
CA LYS A 255 25.02 7.14 -13.74
C LYS A 255 25.80 8.16 -14.55
N LEU A 256 25.57 9.42 -14.30
CA LEU A 256 26.48 10.48 -14.69
C LEU A 256 27.70 10.36 -13.77
N ASP A 257 28.73 9.69 -14.26
CA ASP A 257 30.07 9.83 -13.72
C ASP A 257 30.56 11.25 -14.06
N GLY A 258 30.87 12.02 -13.03
CA GLY A 258 31.46 13.34 -13.11
C GLY A 258 31.87 13.82 -11.73
#